data_b3058d15cd03c5c50cc80d609d742ce7
#
_entry.id   b3058d15cd03c5c50cc80d609d742ce7
#
_cell.length_a   1.000
_cell.length_b   1.000
_cell.length_c   1.000
_cell.angle_alpha   90.00
_cell.angle_beta   90.00
_cell.angle_gamma   90.00
#
_symmetry.space_group_name_H-M   'P 1'
#
loop_
_entity.id
_entity.type
_entity.pdbx_description
1 polymer ?
#
loop_
_entity_poly.entity_id
_entity_poly.type
_entity_poly.pdbx_seq_one_letter_code
_entity_poly.pdbx_strand_id
1 'polypeptide(L)'
;MSDSYDVIVIGLGGMGSAAAYRLAQRGLRVLGLDRHPPVHDQGSSHGSSRITRQAYFEDPAYVPLLLRAAELWPQIEADSGRTIVLRTGGLMVGPPDSRTVAGSVRSAQEWNLPHEVLDAAEIRRRFPTMTPEPGEIALYERGAGLVIPEESVAAHLALAARAGAELHHEEPATGWRATPGGGVEVTTPAARYQAAQLAVCPGPWAPELLAGLGIPFGIERQVQYWWAPAAGPDRFRAERHPIYIWEAADGRQFYGFPSFDDPVGRTGDGVKVGADWVKVAMFRGGHVTTPETIDRTVHPEEIAAMHDFVAPRMPDLPGTLLNTVTCRYTNTPDEHFVIARHPGHEQVVVACGFSGHGFKFVPVVGEIVADLVTEGRTKHPIGLFDPARFGPGRSALR
;
A
#
# COMPACT_ATOMS: atom_id res chain seq x y z
N MET A 1 -8.42 20.55 -33.46
CA MET A 1 -8.54 19.08 -33.22
C MET A 1 -8.21 18.93 -31.74
N SER A 2 -9.16 18.51 -30.92
CA SER A 2 -8.87 18.23 -29.50
C SER A 2 -7.86 17.10 -29.48
N ASP A 3 -6.73 17.34 -28.85
CA ASP A 3 -5.71 16.30 -28.65
C ASP A 3 -6.31 15.19 -27.79
N SER A 4 -6.83 14.12 -28.43
CA SER A 4 -7.35 12.99 -27.68
C SER A 4 -6.20 12.09 -27.25
N TYR A 5 -6.21 11.69 -25.98
CA TYR A 5 -5.27 10.73 -25.43
C TYR A 5 -5.71 9.29 -25.75
N ASP A 6 -4.78 8.35 -25.69
CA ASP A 6 -5.13 6.93 -25.76
C ASP A 6 -5.74 6.49 -24.44
N VAL A 7 -5.19 7.00 -23.32
CA VAL A 7 -5.66 6.70 -21.97
C VAL A 7 -5.47 7.87 -21.02
N ILE A 8 -6.47 8.09 -20.15
CA ILE A 8 -6.36 8.96 -18.99
C ILE A 8 -6.20 8.08 -17.73
N VAL A 9 -5.29 8.48 -16.82
CA VAL A 9 -5.13 7.86 -15.50
C VAL A 9 -5.57 8.86 -14.44
N ILE A 10 -6.61 8.53 -13.67
CA ILE A 10 -7.09 9.34 -12.53
C ILE A 10 -6.45 8.83 -11.24
N GLY A 11 -5.75 9.73 -10.54
CA GLY A 11 -4.99 9.45 -9.31
C GLY A 11 -3.58 8.94 -9.62
N LEU A 12 -2.56 9.69 -9.21
CA LEU A 12 -1.14 9.40 -9.45
C LEU A 12 -0.40 9.00 -8.16
N GLY A 13 -1.12 8.45 -7.19
CA GLY A 13 -0.54 7.78 -6.03
C GLY A 13 0.18 6.48 -6.43
N GLY A 14 0.41 5.56 -5.48
CA GLY A 14 1.16 4.33 -5.76
C GLY A 14 0.72 3.59 -7.01
N MET A 15 -0.58 3.27 -7.12
CA MET A 15 -1.08 2.46 -8.23
C MET A 15 -1.13 3.21 -9.55
N GLY A 16 -1.62 4.46 -9.53
CA GLY A 16 -1.78 5.22 -10.77
C GLY A 16 -0.47 5.71 -11.35
N SER A 17 0.54 6.05 -10.54
CA SER A 17 1.88 6.37 -11.05
C SER A 17 2.52 5.18 -11.76
N ALA A 18 2.36 3.96 -11.20
CA ALA A 18 2.85 2.74 -11.83
C ALA A 18 2.07 2.41 -13.13
N ALA A 19 0.74 2.62 -13.12
CA ALA A 19 -0.09 2.44 -14.31
C ALA A 19 0.32 3.43 -15.42
N ALA A 20 0.47 4.72 -15.09
CA ALA A 20 0.90 5.75 -16.06
C ALA A 20 2.27 5.41 -16.68
N TYR A 21 3.22 4.96 -15.87
CA TYR A 21 4.52 4.51 -16.37
C TYR A 21 4.38 3.33 -17.33
N ARG A 22 3.68 2.26 -16.94
CA ARG A 22 3.56 1.05 -17.76
C ARG A 22 2.80 1.29 -19.07
N LEU A 23 1.80 2.16 -19.05
CA LEU A 23 1.04 2.57 -20.24
C LEU A 23 1.92 3.41 -21.20
N ALA A 24 2.62 4.41 -20.68
CA ALA A 24 3.53 5.22 -21.48
C ALA A 24 4.71 4.39 -22.05
N GLN A 25 5.24 3.46 -21.26
CA GLN A 25 6.28 2.52 -21.71
C GLN A 25 5.82 1.66 -22.89
N ARG A 26 4.50 1.40 -23.03
CA ARG A 26 3.91 0.71 -24.18
C ARG A 26 3.64 1.62 -25.39
N GLY A 27 4.03 2.89 -25.31
CA GLY A 27 3.91 3.86 -26.39
C GLY A 27 2.54 4.54 -26.48
N LEU A 28 1.67 4.43 -25.46
CA LEU A 28 0.39 5.12 -25.45
C LEU A 28 0.59 6.61 -25.09
N ARG A 29 -0.27 7.46 -25.66
CA ARG A 29 -0.44 8.86 -25.25
C ARG A 29 -1.21 8.91 -23.93
N VAL A 30 -0.50 9.05 -22.83
CA VAL A 30 -1.06 9.01 -21.46
C VAL A 30 -1.22 10.42 -20.92
N LEU A 31 -2.42 10.74 -20.39
CA LEU A 31 -2.64 11.85 -19.48
C LEU A 31 -2.85 11.31 -18.07
N GLY A 32 -2.02 11.73 -17.13
CA GLY A 32 -2.22 11.47 -15.70
C GLY A 32 -2.77 12.70 -15.00
N LEU A 33 -3.80 12.53 -14.18
CA LEU A 33 -4.43 13.60 -13.40
C LEU A 33 -4.35 13.28 -11.91
N ASP A 34 -3.85 14.22 -11.10
CA ASP A 34 -3.89 14.10 -9.64
C ASP A 34 -4.41 15.39 -9.01
N ARG A 35 -5.15 15.23 -7.92
CA ARG A 35 -5.71 16.32 -7.11
C ARG A 35 -4.65 17.12 -6.36
N HIS A 36 -3.50 16.51 -6.08
CA HIS A 36 -2.48 17.00 -5.18
C HIS A 36 -1.10 17.12 -5.88
N PRO A 37 -0.14 17.83 -5.27
CA PRO A 37 1.24 17.83 -5.75
C PRO A 37 1.84 16.43 -5.83
N PRO A 38 2.93 16.20 -6.59
CA PRO A 38 3.62 14.91 -6.59
C PRO A 38 4.07 14.51 -5.19
N VAL A 39 3.95 13.24 -4.87
CA VAL A 39 4.45 12.66 -3.60
C VAL A 39 3.84 13.33 -2.37
N HIS A 40 2.52 13.51 -2.37
CA HIS A 40 1.76 14.14 -1.30
C HIS A 40 1.39 13.16 -0.17
N ASP A 41 0.99 13.70 0.98
CA ASP A 41 0.50 12.98 2.18
C ASP A 41 -1.02 12.88 2.28
N GLN A 42 -1.75 13.31 1.25
CA GLN A 42 -3.22 13.41 1.26
C GLN A 42 -3.90 12.07 0.92
N GLY A 43 -3.16 11.09 0.43
CA GLY A 43 -3.64 9.74 0.10
C GLY A 43 -3.18 8.68 1.10
N SER A 44 -2.77 7.51 0.55
CA SER A 44 -2.30 6.36 1.33
C SER A 44 -0.84 5.99 1.03
N SER A 45 -0.13 6.79 0.21
CA SER A 45 1.20 6.47 -0.33
C SER A 45 2.30 7.35 0.28
N HIS A 46 2.33 7.47 1.62
CA HIS A 46 3.26 8.31 2.37
C HIS A 46 3.65 7.67 3.71
N GLY A 47 4.58 8.28 4.45
CA GLY A 47 5.00 7.85 5.79
C GLY A 47 6.23 6.95 5.79
N SER A 48 7.14 7.14 4.83
CA SER A 48 8.51 6.63 4.72
C SER A 48 8.67 5.12 4.59
N SER A 49 7.70 4.30 4.95
CA SER A 49 7.85 2.84 4.88
C SER A 49 6.53 2.10 4.70
N ARG A 50 6.57 0.98 3.96
CA ARG A 50 5.50 -0.01 3.78
C ARG A 50 6.11 -1.40 3.79
N ILE A 51 5.45 -2.37 4.43
CA ILE A 51 5.91 -3.76 4.48
C ILE A 51 5.87 -4.40 3.09
N THR A 52 6.95 -5.09 2.71
CA THR A 52 6.97 -6.06 1.60
C THR A 52 7.32 -7.44 2.14
N ARG A 53 6.54 -8.46 1.75
CA ARG A 53 6.66 -9.86 2.15
C ARG A 53 5.96 -10.75 1.13
N GLN A 54 6.25 -12.05 1.11
CA GLN A 54 5.65 -13.03 0.20
C GLN A 54 4.73 -14.00 0.92
N ALA A 55 5.08 -14.45 2.14
CA ALA A 55 4.22 -15.28 2.97
C ALA A 55 2.99 -14.47 3.45
N TYR A 56 1.87 -14.60 2.73
CA TYR A 56 0.75 -13.65 2.81
C TYR A 56 -0.43 -14.22 3.57
N PHE A 57 -0.68 -13.72 4.78
CA PHE A 57 -1.71 -14.27 5.66
C PHE A 57 -3.14 -13.93 5.23
N GLU A 58 -3.33 -12.87 4.46
CA GLU A 58 -4.65 -12.46 4.00
C GLU A 58 -5.29 -13.52 3.09
N ASP A 59 -4.55 -14.01 2.09
CA ASP A 59 -4.95 -15.14 1.24
C ASP A 59 -3.76 -15.62 0.37
N PRO A 60 -3.49 -16.94 0.23
CA PRO A 60 -2.45 -17.48 -0.65
C PRO A 60 -2.56 -17.08 -2.12
N ALA A 61 -3.76 -16.74 -2.61
CA ALA A 61 -3.99 -16.31 -3.98
C ALA A 61 -3.24 -15.00 -4.36
N TYR A 62 -2.78 -14.24 -3.37
CA TYR A 62 -1.95 -13.04 -3.61
C TYR A 62 -0.48 -13.37 -3.94
N VAL A 63 0.01 -14.57 -3.57
CA VAL A 63 1.44 -14.90 -3.67
C VAL A 63 2.00 -14.78 -5.09
N PRO A 64 1.31 -15.22 -6.16
CA PRO A 64 1.82 -15.01 -7.53
C PRO A 64 2.10 -13.55 -7.87
N LEU A 65 1.25 -12.63 -7.40
CA LEU A 65 1.43 -11.20 -7.61
C LEU A 65 2.60 -10.65 -6.79
N LEU A 66 2.82 -11.17 -5.57
CA LEU A 66 3.95 -10.79 -4.72
C LEU A 66 5.28 -11.27 -5.29
N LEU A 67 5.31 -12.46 -5.85
CA LEU A 67 6.49 -12.98 -6.56
C LEU A 67 6.80 -12.09 -7.77
N ARG A 68 5.78 -11.73 -8.56
CA ARG A 68 5.99 -10.81 -9.70
C ARG A 68 6.43 -9.41 -9.24
N ALA A 69 5.84 -8.87 -8.19
CA ALA A 69 6.26 -7.58 -7.63
C ALA A 69 7.73 -7.60 -7.18
N ALA A 70 8.17 -8.71 -6.55
CA ALA A 70 9.56 -8.88 -6.13
C ALA A 70 10.57 -8.89 -7.30
N GLU A 71 10.14 -9.34 -8.50
CA GLU A 71 10.94 -9.26 -9.74
C GLU A 71 10.94 -7.84 -10.32
N LEU A 72 9.84 -7.10 -10.18
CA LEU A 72 9.67 -5.79 -10.78
C LEU A 72 10.35 -4.67 -9.99
N TRP A 73 10.39 -4.76 -8.65
CA TRP A 73 11.01 -3.72 -7.81
C TRP A 73 12.45 -3.41 -8.21
N PRO A 74 13.37 -4.40 -8.36
CA PRO A 74 14.74 -4.14 -8.80
C PRO A 74 14.83 -3.49 -10.19
N GLN A 75 13.89 -3.77 -11.08
CA GLN A 75 13.83 -3.13 -12.40
C GLN A 75 13.51 -1.64 -12.27
N ILE A 76 12.52 -1.29 -11.42
CA ILE A 76 12.17 0.11 -11.17
C ILE A 76 13.33 0.86 -10.51
N GLU A 77 14.05 0.23 -9.58
CA GLU A 77 15.25 0.80 -8.96
C GLU A 77 16.35 1.07 -10.01
N ALA A 78 16.64 0.08 -10.86
CA ALA A 78 17.64 0.21 -11.92
C ALA A 78 17.26 1.28 -12.94
N ASP A 79 16.00 1.32 -13.39
CA ASP A 79 15.51 2.26 -14.40
C ASP A 79 15.44 3.70 -13.88
N SER A 80 15.16 3.90 -12.59
CA SER A 80 15.01 5.21 -11.96
C SER A 80 16.28 5.73 -11.29
N GLY A 81 17.21 4.86 -10.95
CA GLY A 81 18.39 5.18 -10.15
C GLY A 81 18.07 5.46 -8.67
N ARG A 82 16.87 5.07 -8.18
CA ARG A 82 16.43 5.31 -6.80
C ARG A 82 16.48 4.04 -5.97
N THR A 83 16.77 4.17 -4.70
CA THR A 83 16.60 3.08 -3.72
C THR A 83 15.16 3.08 -3.21
N ILE A 84 14.45 2.00 -3.44
CA ILE A 84 13.02 1.87 -3.10
C ILE A 84 12.78 0.77 -2.08
N VAL A 85 13.54 -0.33 -2.15
CA VAL A 85 13.33 -1.52 -1.32
C VAL A 85 14.54 -1.76 -0.44
N LEU A 86 14.29 -1.93 0.87
CA LEU A 86 15.30 -2.35 1.84
C LEU A 86 14.95 -3.75 2.38
N ARG A 87 15.86 -4.69 2.24
CA ARG A 87 15.71 -6.06 2.75
C ARG A 87 16.18 -6.11 4.20
N THR A 88 15.26 -6.32 5.13
CA THR A 88 15.51 -6.34 6.57
C THR A 88 15.21 -7.69 7.20
N GLY A 89 14.64 -8.63 6.40
CA GLY A 89 13.89 -9.74 6.95
C GLY A 89 12.53 -9.29 7.48
N GLY A 90 11.67 -10.25 7.78
CA GLY A 90 10.34 -9.97 8.32
C GLY A 90 9.82 -11.06 9.23
N LEU A 91 9.13 -10.65 10.28
CA LEU A 91 8.51 -11.54 11.27
C LEU A 91 7.00 -11.37 11.27
N MET A 92 6.29 -12.48 11.15
CA MET A 92 4.85 -12.57 11.36
C MET A 92 4.65 -13.26 12.71
N VAL A 93 4.40 -12.48 13.77
CA VAL A 93 4.45 -12.91 15.18
C VAL A 93 3.04 -13.04 15.76
N GLY A 94 2.83 -13.98 16.67
CA GLY A 94 1.61 -14.14 17.46
C GLY A 94 1.37 -15.55 17.93
N PRO A 95 0.17 -15.83 18.47
CA PRO A 95 -0.27 -17.20 18.75
C PRO A 95 -0.18 -18.09 17.51
N PRO A 96 0.17 -19.37 17.63
CA PRO A 96 0.33 -20.28 16.49
C PRO A 96 -0.89 -20.39 15.58
N ASP A 97 -2.09 -20.26 16.14
CA ASP A 97 -3.39 -20.31 15.46
C ASP A 97 -3.92 -18.95 15.03
N SER A 98 -3.17 -17.86 15.29
CA SER A 98 -3.54 -16.52 14.87
C SER A 98 -3.60 -16.41 13.35
N ARG A 99 -4.46 -15.50 12.85
CA ARG A 99 -4.60 -15.23 11.41
C ARG A 99 -3.24 -14.90 10.78
N THR A 100 -2.44 -14.07 11.47
CA THR A 100 -1.13 -13.64 11.01
C THR A 100 -0.15 -14.80 10.86
N VAL A 101 -0.02 -15.66 11.87
CA VAL A 101 0.96 -16.75 11.84
C VAL A 101 0.45 -17.91 10.99
N ALA A 102 -0.74 -18.47 11.31
CA ALA A 102 -1.27 -19.61 10.59
C ALA A 102 -1.50 -19.32 9.10
N GLY A 103 -2.00 -18.12 8.77
CA GLY A 103 -2.16 -17.69 7.38
C GLY A 103 -0.85 -17.55 6.63
N SER A 104 0.18 -17.00 7.28
CA SER A 104 1.52 -16.89 6.66
C SER A 104 2.16 -18.25 6.44
N VAL A 105 2.08 -19.16 7.43
CA VAL A 105 2.61 -20.53 7.30
C VAL A 105 1.89 -21.27 6.17
N ARG A 106 0.55 -21.19 6.10
CA ARG A 106 -0.23 -21.79 5.02
C ARG A 106 0.23 -21.31 3.65
N SER A 107 0.34 -19.99 3.46
CA SER A 107 0.80 -19.40 2.18
C SER A 107 2.23 -19.82 1.83
N ALA A 108 3.12 -19.85 2.82
CA ALA A 108 4.51 -20.22 2.61
C ALA A 108 4.62 -21.71 2.21
N GLN A 109 3.85 -22.59 2.84
CA GLN A 109 3.81 -24.02 2.50
C GLN A 109 3.18 -24.28 1.13
N GLU A 110 2.04 -23.66 0.83
CA GLU A 110 1.33 -23.83 -0.45
C GLU A 110 2.19 -23.42 -1.65
N TRP A 111 2.99 -22.35 -1.49
CA TRP A 111 3.82 -21.81 -2.57
C TRP A 111 5.31 -22.15 -2.43
N ASN A 112 5.68 -23.05 -1.50
CA ASN A 112 7.09 -23.42 -1.24
C ASN A 112 8.00 -22.21 -1.04
N LEU A 113 7.53 -21.18 -0.31
CA LEU A 113 8.33 -20.00 -0.03
C LEU A 113 9.38 -20.31 1.05
N PRO A 114 10.63 -19.82 0.90
CA PRO A 114 11.65 -19.97 1.92
C PRO A 114 11.24 -19.25 3.23
N HIS A 115 11.09 -20.00 4.31
CA HIS A 115 10.71 -19.48 5.61
C HIS A 115 11.27 -20.33 6.76
N GLU A 116 11.28 -19.75 7.95
CA GLU A 116 11.58 -20.45 9.20
C GLU A 116 10.43 -20.19 10.18
N VAL A 117 10.11 -21.16 11.02
CA VAL A 117 9.21 -20.95 12.16
C VAL A 117 10.05 -20.91 13.43
N LEU A 118 9.97 -19.80 14.14
CA LEU A 118 10.77 -19.52 15.33
C LEU A 118 9.87 -19.56 16.57
N ASP A 119 10.32 -20.21 17.62
CA ASP A 119 9.68 -20.09 18.93
C ASP A 119 10.08 -18.80 19.67
N ALA A 120 9.41 -18.51 20.78
CA ALA A 120 9.65 -17.32 21.58
C ALA A 120 11.11 -17.18 22.06
N ALA A 121 11.79 -18.29 22.34
CA ALA A 121 13.19 -18.28 22.79
C ALA A 121 14.12 -17.88 21.62
N GLU A 122 13.88 -18.44 20.45
CA GLU A 122 14.66 -18.14 19.24
C GLU A 122 14.41 -16.71 18.75
N ILE A 123 13.16 -16.19 18.85
CA ILE A 123 12.86 -14.80 18.54
C ILE A 123 13.68 -13.87 19.44
N ARG A 124 13.66 -14.08 20.78
CA ARG A 124 14.44 -13.27 21.72
C ARG A 124 15.95 -13.36 21.45
N ARG A 125 16.44 -14.53 21.09
CA ARG A 125 17.87 -14.76 20.81
C ARG A 125 18.32 -14.01 19.54
N ARG A 126 17.55 -14.08 18.45
CA ARG A 126 17.92 -13.43 17.17
C ARG A 126 17.59 -11.94 17.17
N PHE A 127 16.49 -11.56 17.79
CA PHE A 127 15.95 -10.20 17.78
C PHE A 127 15.72 -9.70 19.22
N PRO A 128 16.79 -9.37 19.93
CA PRO A 128 16.73 -9.08 21.38
C PRO A 128 15.96 -7.78 21.73
N THR A 129 15.47 -7.05 20.73
CA THR A 129 14.52 -5.93 20.89
C THR A 129 13.08 -6.39 21.05
N MET A 130 12.79 -7.69 20.82
CA MET A 130 11.46 -8.27 20.87
C MET A 130 11.31 -9.21 22.06
N THR A 131 10.18 -9.09 22.75
CA THR A 131 9.83 -9.90 23.92
C THR A 131 8.49 -10.58 23.70
N PRO A 132 8.44 -11.66 22.88
CA PRO A 132 7.21 -12.41 22.66
C PRO A 132 6.76 -13.11 23.94
N GLU A 133 5.45 -13.26 24.10
CA GLU A 133 4.84 -14.02 25.19
C GLU A 133 5.17 -15.51 25.09
N PRO A 134 5.14 -16.26 26.23
CA PRO A 134 5.28 -17.70 26.21
C PRO A 134 4.22 -18.33 25.31
N GLY A 135 4.65 -19.14 24.34
CA GLY A 135 3.77 -19.80 23.38
C GLY A 135 3.53 -19.04 22.07
N GLU A 136 3.91 -17.76 21.98
CA GLU A 136 3.96 -17.08 20.69
C GLU A 136 5.09 -17.63 19.82
N ILE A 137 4.85 -17.67 18.53
CA ILE A 137 5.83 -18.06 17.51
C ILE A 137 5.89 -17.01 16.43
N ALA A 138 6.86 -17.12 15.53
CA ALA A 138 6.92 -16.27 14.35
C ALA A 138 7.24 -17.08 13.10
N LEU A 139 6.59 -16.75 11.99
CA LEU A 139 7.16 -17.05 10.68
C LEU A 139 8.18 -15.96 10.35
N TYR A 140 9.42 -16.37 10.08
CA TYR A 140 10.49 -15.51 9.61
C TYR A 140 10.72 -15.68 8.11
N GLU A 141 10.65 -14.58 7.37
CA GLU A 141 10.92 -14.51 5.94
C GLU A 141 12.15 -13.62 5.69
N ARG A 142 13.27 -14.23 5.29
CA ARG A 142 14.52 -13.50 5.06
C ARG A 142 14.41 -12.49 3.92
N GLY A 143 13.58 -12.78 2.91
CA GLY A 143 13.37 -11.94 1.73
C GLY A 143 12.43 -10.75 1.97
N ALA A 144 11.77 -10.69 3.12
CA ALA A 144 10.90 -9.58 3.48
C ALA A 144 11.70 -8.29 3.78
N GLY A 145 10.98 -7.18 3.87
CA GLY A 145 11.58 -5.89 4.15
C GLY A 145 10.60 -4.74 4.02
N LEU A 146 11.09 -3.58 3.69
CA LEU A 146 10.26 -2.39 3.49
C LEU A 146 10.41 -1.79 2.10
N VAL A 147 9.38 -1.09 1.67
CA VAL A 147 9.34 -0.23 0.47
C VAL A 147 9.19 1.21 0.95
N ILE A 148 9.94 2.14 0.36
CA ILE A 148 9.83 3.57 0.60
C ILE A 148 8.78 4.13 -0.37
N PRO A 149 7.56 4.45 0.10
CA PRO A 149 6.44 4.76 -0.79
C PRO A 149 6.65 6.05 -1.59
N GLU A 150 7.26 7.05 -0.99
CA GLU A 150 7.56 8.32 -1.64
C GLU A 150 8.56 8.14 -2.79
N GLU A 151 9.62 7.36 -2.58
CA GLU A 151 10.59 7.04 -3.63
C GLU A 151 9.97 6.21 -4.75
N SER A 152 9.07 5.27 -4.39
CA SER A 152 8.33 4.48 -5.37
C SER A 152 7.46 5.35 -6.27
N VAL A 153 6.66 6.26 -5.69
CA VAL A 153 5.80 7.16 -6.46
C VAL A 153 6.64 8.10 -7.32
N ALA A 154 7.68 8.72 -6.75
CA ALA A 154 8.60 9.60 -7.48
C ALA A 154 9.30 8.88 -8.66
N ALA A 155 9.73 7.64 -8.45
CA ALA A 155 10.34 6.81 -9.49
C ALA A 155 9.37 6.57 -10.65
N HIS A 156 8.16 6.10 -10.35
CA HIS A 156 7.16 5.81 -11.38
C HIS A 156 6.74 7.07 -12.15
N LEU A 157 6.53 8.21 -11.48
CA LEU A 157 6.19 9.47 -12.12
C LEU A 157 7.32 9.96 -13.06
N ALA A 158 8.57 9.91 -12.59
CA ALA A 158 9.72 10.29 -13.40
C ALA A 158 9.88 9.37 -14.63
N LEU A 159 9.68 8.06 -14.45
CA LEU A 159 9.72 7.07 -15.53
C LEU A 159 8.57 7.27 -16.53
N ALA A 160 7.36 7.59 -16.04
CA ALA A 160 6.20 7.89 -16.87
C ALA A 160 6.44 9.14 -17.75
N ALA A 161 6.90 10.23 -17.13
CA ALA A 161 7.24 11.47 -17.85
C ALA A 161 8.35 11.24 -18.88
N ARG A 162 9.41 10.49 -18.53
CA ARG A 162 10.50 10.13 -19.45
C ARG A 162 10.01 9.29 -20.63
N ALA A 163 8.96 8.49 -20.41
CA ALA A 163 8.31 7.70 -21.47
C ALA A 163 7.27 8.50 -22.27
N GLY A 164 7.09 9.80 -22.01
CA GLY A 164 6.21 10.71 -22.76
C GLY A 164 4.81 10.88 -22.17
N ALA A 165 4.53 10.43 -20.95
CA ALA A 165 3.27 10.73 -20.27
C ALA A 165 3.19 12.23 -19.92
N GLU A 166 2.04 12.83 -20.15
CA GLU A 166 1.66 14.14 -19.64
C GLU A 166 1.04 13.99 -18.26
N LEU A 167 1.59 14.68 -17.25
CA LEU A 167 1.19 14.52 -15.86
C LEU A 167 0.76 15.86 -15.28
N HIS A 168 -0.52 15.99 -14.98
CA HIS A 168 -1.10 17.17 -14.36
C HIS A 168 -1.33 16.91 -12.87
N HIS A 169 -0.67 17.70 -12.05
CA HIS A 169 -0.82 17.73 -10.61
C HIS A 169 -1.64 18.94 -10.19
N GLU A 170 -2.28 18.87 -9.01
CA GLU A 170 -3.19 19.89 -8.49
C GLU A 170 -4.38 20.14 -9.43
N GLU A 171 -4.71 19.12 -10.25
CA GLU A 171 -5.83 19.13 -11.18
C GLU A 171 -6.78 17.95 -10.88
N PRO A 172 -7.75 18.13 -9.95
CA PRO A 172 -8.66 17.07 -9.54
C PRO A 172 -9.61 16.69 -10.67
N ALA A 173 -9.69 15.40 -11.01
CA ALA A 173 -10.84 14.90 -11.74
C ALA A 173 -12.08 14.98 -10.85
N THR A 174 -13.09 15.72 -11.28
CA THR A 174 -14.36 15.89 -10.57
C THR A 174 -15.43 14.91 -11.03
N GLY A 175 -15.19 14.20 -12.13
CA GLY A 175 -16.07 13.18 -12.65
C GLY A 175 -15.59 12.68 -14.01
N TRP A 176 -16.18 11.57 -14.43
CA TRP A 176 -15.95 10.97 -15.74
C TRP A 176 -17.26 10.39 -16.30
N ARG A 177 -17.31 10.25 -17.60
CA ARG A 177 -18.41 9.58 -18.30
C ARG A 177 -17.95 8.87 -19.56
N ALA A 178 -18.62 7.77 -19.89
CA ALA A 178 -18.47 7.16 -21.20
C ALA A 178 -19.07 8.05 -22.28
N THR A 179 -18.44 8.07 -23.46
CA THR A 179 -18.94 8.82 -24.61
C THR A 179 -19.68 7.90 -25.57
N PRO A 180 -20.66 8.42 -26.34
CA PRO A 180 -21.39 7.60 -27.32
C PRO A 180 -20.52 6.93 -28.39
N GLY A 181 -19.30 7.47 -28.62
CA GLY A 181 -18.32 6.94 -29.56
C GLY A 181 -17.40 5.84 -28.99
N GLY A 182 -17.67 5.35 -27.76
CA GLY A 182 -16.89 4.26 -27.15
C GLY A 182 -15.65 4.71 -26.35
N GLY A 183 -15.39 6.01 -26.23
CA GLY A 183 -14.33 6.57 -25.39
C GLY A 183 -14.85 7.06 -24.04
N VAL A 184 -14.05 7.90 -23.40
CA VAL A 184 -14.35 8.54 -22.11
C VAL A 184 -14.11 10.04 -22.18
N GLU A 185 -14.84 10.77 -21.36
CA GLU A 185 -14.59 12.18 -21.06
C GLU A 185 -14.34 12.31 -19.55
N VAL A 186 -13.24 12.96 -19.17
CA VAL A 186 -12.92 13.30 -17.78
C VAL A 186 -13.05 14.82 -17.62
N THR A 187 -13.72 15.24 -16.56
CA THR A 187 -13.94 16.66 -16.24
C THR A 187 -13.05 17.05 -15.06
N THR A 188 -12.37 18.20 -15.20
CA THR A 188 -11.66 18.89 -14.13
C THR A 188 -12.20 20.32 -14.03
N PRO A 189 -11.84 21.08 -12.98
CA PRO A 189 -12.16 22.53 -12.93
C PRO A 189 -11.54 23.34 -14.08
N ALA A 190 -10.41 22.89 -14.62
CA ALA A 190 -9.67 23.60 -15.65
C ALA A 190 -10.13 23.24 -17.07
N ALA A 191 -10.51 21.96 -17.31
CA ALA A 191 -10.74 21.47 -18.69
C ALA A 191 -11.64 20.21 -18.73
N ARG A 192 -11.93 19.79 -19.96
CA ARG A 192 -12.47 18.45 -20.26
C ARG A 192 -11.52 17.73 -21.19
N TYR A 193 -11.15 16.55 -20.82
CA TYR A 193 -10.22 15.70 -21.56
C TYR A 193 -10.95 14.48 -22.13
N GLN A 194 -10.55 14.06 -23.32
CA GLN A 194 -11.10 12.88 -23.97
C GLN A 194 -10.01 11.84 -24.21
N ALA A 195 -10.35 10.57 -24.01
CA ALA A 195 -9.48 9.45 -24.30
C ALA A 195 -10.27 8.23 -24.81
N ALA A 196 -9.58 7.28 -25.43
CA ALA A 196 -10.15 5.99 -25.78
C ALA A 196 -10.40 5.13 -24.53
N GLN A 197 -9.51 5.18 -23.54
CA GLN A 197 -9.54 4.37 -22.34
C GLN A 197 -9.37 5.22 -21.08
N LEU A 198 -9.80 4.67 -19.94
CA LEU A 198 -9.65 5.29 -18.61
C LEU A 198 -9.13 4.28 -17.59
N ALA A 199 -8.11 4.64 -16.82
CA ALA A 199 -7.69 3.93 -15.63
C ALA A 199 -8.01 4.77 -14.38
N VAL A 200 -8.80 4.23 -13.45
CA VAL A 200 -9.23 4.94 -12.24
C VAL A 200 -8.54 4.32 -11.02
N CYS A 201 -7.57 5.06 -10.46
CA CYS A 201 -6.77 4.69 -9.30
C CYS A 201 -6.98 5.69 -8.15
N PRO A 202 -8.20 5.88 -7.65
CA PRO A 202 -8.64 7.08 -6.94
C PRO A 202 -8.22 7.12 -5.47
N GLY A 203 -7.59 6.04 -4.95
CA GLY A 203 -7.27 5.93 -3.53
C GLY A 203 -8.49 6.18 -2.63
N PRO A 204 -8.41 7.09 -1.64
CA PRO A 204 -9.50 7.36 -0.71
C PRO A 204 -10.75 8.00 -1.36
N TRP A 205 -10.65 8.53 -2.56
CA TRP A 205 -11.78 9.11 -3.32
C TRP A 205 -12.55 8.08 -4.15
N ALA A 206 -12.32 6.77 -3.90
CA ALA A 206 -13.07 5.70 -4.57
C ALA A 206 -14.60 5.79 -4.37
N PRO A 207 -15.13 6.14 -3.19
CA PRO A 207 -16.57 6.29 -3.01
C PRO A 207 -17.21 7.35 -3.93
N GLU A 208 -16.48 8.43 -4.24
CA GLU A 208 -16.93 9.52 -5.09
C GLU A 208 -16.83 9.14 -6.58
N LEU A 209 -15.63 8.75 -7.02
CA LEU A 209 -15.33 8.54 -8.45
C LEU A 209 -15.85 7.21 -9.01
N LEU A 210 -16.16 6.25 -8.13
CA LEU A 210 -16.60 4.90 -8.48
C LEU A 210 -17.94 4.52 -7.82
N ALA A 211 -18.77 5.50 -7.48
CA ALA A 211 -20.10 5.27 -6.89
C ALA A 211 -20.96 4.30 -7.72
N GLY A 212 -20.81 4.33 -9.06
CA GLY A 212 -21.51 3.43 -9.99
C GLY A 212 -21.16 1.94 -9.83
N LEU A 213 -20.08 1.58 -9.14
CA LEU A 213 -19.77 0.18 -8.84
C LEU A 213 -20.66 -0.41 -7.73
N GLY A 214 -21.33 0.41 -6.93
CA GLY A 214 -22.17 -0.05 -5.83
C GLY A 214 -21.40 -0.74 -4.69
N ILE A 215 -20.07 -0.58 -4.62
CA ILE A 215 -19.23 -1.15 -3.55
C ILE A 215 -19.24 -0.17 -2.37
N PRO A 216 -19.59 -0.61 -1.15
CA PRO A 216 -19.55 0.24 0.03
C PRO A 216 -18.10 0.36 0.56
N PHE A 217 -17.30 1.20 -0.10
CA PHE A 217 -15.95 1.50 0.39
C PHE A 217 -15.99 2.22 1.73
N GLY A 218 -15.21 1.74 2.70
CA GLY A 218 -14.97 2.41 3.97
C GLY A 218 -13.63 3.14 3.95
N ILE A 219 -13.65 4.44 4.27
CA ILE A 219 -12.40 5.17 4.49
C ILE A 219 -12.09 5.15 5.98
N GLU A 220 -10.93 4.61 6.33
CA GLU A 220 -10.51 4.40 7.71
C GLU A 220 -9.28 5.24 8.03
N ARG A 221 -9.35 6.04 9.11
CA ARG A 221 -8.22 6.80 9.62
C ARG A 221 -7.26 5.87 10.35
N GLN A 222 -5.99 5.95 10.02
CA GLN A 222 -4.89 5.25 10.69
C GLN A 222 -3.88 6.24 11.24
N VAL A 223 -3.17 5.86 12.32
CA VAL A 223 -2.11 6.67 12.89
C VAL A 223 -0.79 5.90 12.85
N GLN A 224 0.25 6.60 12.45
CA GLN A 224 1.63 6.13 12.42
C GLN A 224 2.43 6.92 13.46
N TYR A 225 3.28 6.22 14.20
CA TYR A 225 4.07 6.79 15.29
C TYR A 225 5.54 6.55 15.04
N TRP A 226 6.39 7.54 15.33
CA TRP A 226 7.85 7.40 15.30
C TRP A 226 8.41 7.73 16.68
N TRP A 227 9.16 6.79 17.21
CA TRP A 227 9.86 6.96 18.48
C TRP A 227 11.37 6.93 18.30
N ALA A 228 12.09 7.75 19.08
CA ALA A 228 13.48 7.48 19.41
C ALA A 228 13.50 6.34 20.46
N PRO A 229 14.16 5.20 20.18
CA PRO A 229 14.24 4.10 21.15
C PRO A 229 14.87 4.54 22.46
N ALA A 230 14.30 4.13 23.61
CA ALA A 230 14.79 4.49 24.93
C ALA A 230 16.24 4.00 25.20
N ALA A 231 16.59 2.83 24.64
CA ALA A 231 17.94 2.25 24.74
C ALA A 231 18.89 2.66 23.60
N GLY A 232 18.50 3.66 22.79
CA GLY A 232 19.22 4.10 21.61
C GLY A 232 18.89 3.32 20.35
N PRO A 233 19.24 3.86 19.16
CA PRO A 233 18.78 3.34 17.87
C PRO A 233 19.53 2.10 17.37
N ASP A 234 20.75 1.83 17.86
CA ASP A 234 21.65 0.82 17.27
C ASP A 234 21.07 -0.59 17.21
N ARG A 235 20.24 -0.95 18.20
CA ARG A 235 19.59 -2.27 18.27
C ARG A 235 18.40 -2.37 17.31
N PHE A 236 17.86 -1.23 16.89
CA PHE A 236 16.72 -1.11 16.00
C PHE A 236 17.09 -0.82 14.54
N ARG A 237 18.38 -0.79 14.20
CA ARG A 237 18.84 -0.63 12.82
C ARG A 237 18.39 -1.78 11.93
N ALA A 238 18.21 -1.49 10.63
CA ALA A 238 17.69 -2.43 9.64
C ALA A 238 18.45 -3.76 9.54
N GLU A 239 19.73 -3.77 9.90
CA GLU A 239 20.58 -4.98 9.93
C GLU A 239 20.31 -5.89 11.14
N ARG A 240 19.61 -5.39 12.16
CA ARG A 240 19.41 -6.07 13.44
C ARG A 240 17.94 -6.21 13.84
N HIS A 241 17.09 -5.37 13.33
CA HIS A 241 15.66 -5.35 13.62
C HIS A 241 14.88 -5.49 12.32
N PRO A 242 14.13 -6.59 12.12
CA PRO A 242 13.36 -6.80 10.90
C PRO A 242 12.07 -5.96 10.88
N ILE A 243 11.41 -5.88 9.74
CA ILE A 243 9.99 -5.49 9.75
C ILE A 243 9.18 -6.58 10.48
N TYR A 244 8.07 -6.21 11.05
CA TYR A 244 7.18 -7.19 11.69
C TYR A 244 5.71 -6.82 11.57
N ILE A 245 4.87 -7.86 11.63
CA ILE A 245 3.45 -7.77 11.95
C ILE A 245 3.24 -8.68 13.15
N TRP A 246 2.66 -8.15 14.21
CA TRP A 246 2.43 -8.86 15.46
C TRP A 246 0.95 -8.86 15.80
N GLU A 247 0.37 -10.03 15.89
CA GLU A 247 -1.00 -10.22 16.34
C GLU A 247 -1.00 -10.63 17.81
N ALA A 248 -1.62 -9.82 18.65
CA ALA A 248 -1.78 -10.10 20.06
C ALA A 248 -2.88 -11.15 20.29
N ALA A 249 -2.92 -11.75 21.47
CA ALA A 249 -3.92 -12.79 21.84
C ALA A 249 -5.37 -12.29 21.75
N ASP A 250 -5.62 -10.99 21.81
CA ASP A 250 -6.94 -10.37 21.62
C ASP A 250 -7.29 -10.09 20.14
N GLY A 251 -6.44 -10.50 19.21
CA GLY A 251 -6.63 -10.35 17.77
C GLY A 251 -6.20 -8.98 17.22
N ARG A 252 -5.80 -8.01 18.06
CA ARG A 252 -5.26 -6.74 17.57
C ARG A 252 -3.92 -6.97 16.89
N GLN A 253 -3.74 -6.33 15.75
CA GLN A 253 -2.49 -6.40 14.99
C GLN A 253 -1.78 -5.05 14.99
N PHE A 254 -0.49 -5.06 15.20
CA PHE A 254 0.37 -3.91 14.99
C PHE A 254 1.58 -4.30 14.14
N TYR A 255 2.19 -3.32 13.55
CA TYR A 255 3.34 -3.54 12.70
C TYR A 255 4.38 -2.45 12.91
N GLY A 256 5.62 -2.77 12.55
CA GLY A 256 6.68 -1.78 12.67
C GLY A 256 7.84 -2.03 11.73
N PHE A 257 8.74 -1.07 11.76
CA PHE A 257 9.89 -0.97 10.88
C PHE A 257 11.14 -0.63 11.69
N PRO A 258 12.31 -1.13 11.27
CA PRO A 258 13.59 -0.68 11.83
C PRO A 258 13.81 0.81 11.59
N SER A 259 14.81 1.34 12.27
CA SER A 259 15.44 2.59 11.87
C SER A 259 16.33 2.37 10.65
N PHE A 260 16.30 3.30 9.71
CA PHE A 260 17.10 3.28 8.49
C PHE A 260 17.35 4.71 8.00
N ASP A 261 18.37 4.87 7.16
CA ASP A 261 18.62 6.14 6.50
C ASP A 261 17.59 6.35 5.37
N ASP A 262 16.59 7.17 5.65
CA ASP A 262 15.54 7.50 4.69
C ASP A 262 16.09 8.53 3.68
N PRO A 263 16.21 8.18 2.39
CA PRO A 263 16.74 9.09 1.37
C PRO A 263 15.84 10.31 1.13
N VAL A 264 14.54 10.21 1.43
CA VAL A 264 13.60 11.35 1.33
C VAL A 264 13.68 12.22 2.57
N GLY A 265 13.85 11.60 3.71
CA GLY A 265 13.95 12.27 5.00
C GLY A 265 12.76 13.15 5.35
N ARG A 266 11.56 12.85 4.79
CA ARG A 266 10.35 13.67 4.98
C ARG A 266 9.17 12.79 5.34
N THR A 267 8.53 13.11 6.45
CA THR A 267 7.13 12.75 6.65
C THR A 267 6.24 13.72 5.86
N GLY A 268 4.98 13.40 5.68
CA GLY A 268 4.05 14.21 4.90
C GLY A 268 3.85 15.65 5.37
N ASP A 269 4.26 15.97 6.59
CA ASP A 269 4.30 17.30 7.19
C ASP A 269 5.63 18.06 6.95
N GLY A 270 6.55 17.48 6.17
CA GLY A 270 7.84 18.06 5.87
C GLY A 270 8.92 17.82 6.93
N VAL A 271 8.61 17.08 8.00
CA VAL A 271 9.58 16.70 9.02
C VAL A 271 10.51 15.62 8.47
N LYS A 272 11.82 15.78 8.66
CA LYS A 272 12.80 14.76 8.30
C LYS A 272 12.68 13.58 9.25
N VAL A 273 12.45 12.38 8.72
CA VAL A 273 12.65 11.14 9.47
C VAL A 273 14.15 10.92 9.62
N GLY A 274 14.62 10.94 10.85
CA GLY A 274 16.05 10.67 11.15
C GLY A 274 16.33 9.17 11.09
N ALA A 275 17.59 8.83 10.82
CA ALA A 275 18.10 7.47 10.85
C ALA A 275 17.85 6.72 12.18
N ASP A 276 17.51 7.46 13.23
CA ASP A 276 17.33 6.93 14.59
C ASP A 276 15.86 6.73 14.97
N TRP A 277 14.95 6.90 14.02
CA TRP A 277 13.51 6.85 14.26
C TRP A 277 12.94 5.47 13.94
N VAL A 278 12.22 4.88 14.87
CA VAL A 278 11.53 3.59 14.71
C VAL A 278 10.04 3.84 14.55
N LYS A 279 9.48 3.32 13.47
CA LYS A 279 8.06 3.49 13.16
C LYS A 279 7.24 2.30 13.65
N VAL A 280 6.09 2.60 14.25
CA VAL A 280 5.08 1.60 14.66
C VAL A 280 3.69 2.12 14.32
N ALA A 281 2.76 1.22 14.02
CA ALA A 281 1.36 1.57 13.83
C ALA A 281 0.45 0.36 14.10
N MET A 282 -0.81 0.62 14.49
CA MET A 282 -1.84 -0.41 14.47
C MET A 282 -2.20 -0.76 13.02
N PHE A 283 -2.52 -2.01 12.79
CA PHE A 283 -3.05 -2.46 11.51
C PHE A 283 -4.56 -2.62 11.64
N ARG A 284 -5.31 -1.70 11.02
CA ARG A 284 -6.78 -1.60 11.14
C ARG A 284 -7.27 -1.14 12.52
N GLY A 285 -8.59 -1.08 12.70
CA GLY A 285 -9.23 -0.64 13.95
C GLY A 285 -9.29 0.88 14.14
N GLY A 286 -9.02 1.64 13.08
CA GLY A 286 -9.18 3.09 13.09
C GLY A 286 -10.63 3.55 12.90
N HIS A 287 -10.87 4.85 13.02
CA HIS A 287 -12.20 5.40 12.86
C HIS A 287 -12.60 5.58 11.39
N VAL A 288 -13.86 5.29 11.07
CA VAL A 288 -14.43 5.57 9.75
C VAL A 288 -14.51 7.08 9.55
N THR A 289 -14.09 7.54 8.37
CA THR A 289 -14.00 8.96 8.01
C THR A 289 -14.27 9.17 6.52
N THR A 290 -14.08 10.37 6.02
CA THR A 290 -13.95 10.66 4.57
C THR A 290 -12.61 11.32 4.28
N PRO A 291 -12.16 11.40 3.02
CA PRO A 291 -10.94 12.11 2.68
C PRO A 291 -10.92 13.58 3.14
N GLU A 292 -12.09 14.21 3.16
CA GLU A 292 -12.29 15.63 3.50
C GLU A 292 -12.42 15.89 4.99
N THR A 293 -13.00 14.93 5.75
CA THR A 293 -13.34 15.12 7.17
C THR A 293 -12.37 14.42 8.13
N ILE A 294 -11.32 13.80 7.62
CA ILE A 294 -10.33 13.12 8.47
C ILE A 294 -9.73 14.08 9.50
N ASP A 295 -9.82 13.67 10.76
CA ASP A 295 -9.05 14.34 11.82
C ASP A 295 -7.57 14.00 11.68
N ARG A 296 -6.76 15.02 11.45
CA ARG A 296 -5.30 14.89 11.35
C ARG A 296 -4.57 15.04 12.68
N THR A 297 -5.29 15.48 13.70
CA THR A 297 -4.74 15.57 15.05
C THR A 297 -4.59 14.18 15.65
N VAL A 298 -3.44 13.88 16.19
CA VAL A 298 -3.22 12.66 16.97
C VAL A 298 -3.33 13.01 18.43
N HIS A 299 -4.28 12.39 19.11
CA HIS A 299 -4.64 12.73 20.48
C HIS A 299 -3.75 12.01 21.50
N PRO A 300 -3.53 12.61 22.69
CA PRO A 300 -2.67 12.00 23.71
C PRO A 300 -3.07 10.58 24.13
N GLU A 301 -4.37 10.28 24.15
CA GLU A 301 -4.90 8.95 24.46
C GLU A 301 -4.55 7.90 23.40
N GLU A 302 -4.46 8.28 22.13
CA GLU A 302 -4.02 7.38 21.06
C GLU A 302 -2.52 7.05 21.22
N ILE A 303 -1.72 8.05 21.59
CA ILE A 303 -0.28 7.88 21.86
C ILE A 303 -0.08 6.98 23.06
N ALA A 304 -0.81 7.22 24.16
CA ALA A 304 -0.74 6.42 25.37
C ALA A 304 -1.16 4.96 25.11
N ALA A 305 -2.27 4.75 24.38
CA ALA A 305 -2.72 3.40 24.02
C ALA A 305 -1.71 2.64 23.16
N MET A 306 -1.04 3.32 22.22
CA MET A 306 0.01 2.71 21.40
C MET A 306 1.27 2.39 22.23
N HIS A 307 1.68 3.31 23.10
CA HIS A 307 2.78 3.11 24.04
C HIS A 307 2.54 1.86 24.91
N ASP A 308 1.39 1.81 25.60
CA ASP A 308 1.04 0.71 26.50
C ASP A 308 0.92 -0.64 25.80
N PHE A 309 0.55 -0.61 24.52
CA PHE A 309 0.49 -1.82 23.71
C PHE A 309 1.87 -2.33 23.29
N VAL A 310 2.79 -1.43 22.98
CA VAL A 310 4.14 -1.77 22.48
C VAL A 310 5.11 -2.10 23.62
N ALA A 311 5.05 -1.37 24.74
CA ALA A 311 6.04 -1.48 25.82
C ALA A 311 6.28 -2.90 26.37
N PRO A 312 5.26 -3.75 26.59
CA PRO A 312 5.49 -5.13 27.04
C PRO A 312 6.22 -6.00 26.01
N ARG A 313 6.04 -5.70 24.73
CA ARG A 313 6.54 -6.49 23.59
C ARG A 313 7.92 -6.04 23.10
N MET A 314 8.19 -4.77 23.25
CA MET A 314 9.48 -4.13 22.89
C MET A 314 9.83 -3.07 23.94
N PRO A 315 10.33 -3.48 25.11
CA PRO A 315 10.55 -2.57 26.24
C PRO A 315 11.53 -1.42 25.94
N ASP A 316 12.45 -1.65 25.01
CA ASP A 316 13.47 -0.66 24.62
C ASP A 316 12.95 0.37 23.59
N LEU A 317 11.75 0.16 23.02
CA LEU A 317 11.25 1.01 21.93
C LEU A 317 10.54 2.27 22.40
N PRO A 318 9.55 2.23 23.31
CA PRO A 318 8.87 3.46 23.71
C PRO A 318 9.83 4.39 24.46
N GLY A 319 10.35 5.36 23.72
CA GLY A 319 11.18 6.44 24.25
C GLY A 319 10.51 7.79 23.98
N THR A 320 11.25 8.75 23.47
CA THR A 320 10.68 10.04 23.07
C THR A 320 9.87 9.88 21.78
N LEU A 321 8.58 10.26 21.81
CA LEU A 321 7.79 10.37 20.58
C LEU A 321 8.33 11.54 19.76
N LEU A 322 8.71 11.27 18.53
CA LEU A 322 9.33 12.25 17.63
C LEU A 322 8.35 12.80 16.62
N ASN A 323 7.42 11.97 16.14
CA ASN A 323 6.43 12.38 15.17
C ASN A 323 5.22 11.44 15.13
N THR A 324 4.11 11.96 14.63
CA THR A 324 2.90 11.20 14.31
C THR A 324 2.30 11.69 13.00
N VAL A 325 1.78 10.78 12.20
CA VAL A 325 1.10 11.11 10.94
C VAL A 325 -0.16 10.26 10.79
N THR A 326 -1.23 10.88 10.32
CA THR A 326 -2.45 10.15 9.97
C THR A 326 -2.39 9.67 8.53
N CYS A 327 -2.94 8.49 8.30
CA CYS A 327 -3.03 7.86 6.97
C CYS A 327 -4.49 7.39 6.74
N ARG A 328 -4.81 7.03 5.51
CA ARG A 328 -6.13 6.54 5.12
C ARG A 328 -6.03 5.14 4.55
N TYR A 329 -6.89 4.22 5.03
CA TYR A 329 -7.15 2.97 4.31
C TYR A 329 -8.45 3.12 3.53
N THR A 330 -8.50 2.59 2.34
CA THR A 330 -9.72 2.45 1.55
C THR A 330 -10.09 0.98 1.56
N ASN A 331 -11.03 0.63 2.44
CA ASN A 331 -11.43 -0.74 2.70
C ASN A 331 -12.61 -1.15 1.83
N THR A 332 -12.54 -2.36 1.30
CA THR A 332 -13.69 -3.10 0.77
C THR A 332 -14.33 -3.92 1.91
N PRO A 333 -15.58 -4.38 1.76
CA PRO A 333 -16.24 -5.17 2.80
C PRO A 333 -15.54 -6.48 3.17
N ASP A 334 -14.84 -7.09 2.21
CA ASP A 334 -14.10 -8.34 2.36
C ASP A 334 -12.59 -8.14 2.47
N GLU A 335 -12.14 -6.89 2.48
CA GLU A 335 -10.73 -6.49 2.57
C GLU A 335 -9.87 -6.90 1.36
N HIS A 336 -10.44 -7.52 0.31
CA HIS A 336 -9.75 -7.80 -0.93
C HIS A 336 -9.80 -6.61 -1.89
N PHE A 337 -8.79 -6.50 -2.75
CA PHE A 337 -8.66 -5.42 -3.75
C PHE A 337 -9.80 -5.42 -4.77
N VAL A 338 -9.96 -4.31 -5.46
CA VAL A 338 -10.76 -4.24 -6.68
C VAL A 338 -9.83 -3.87 -7.83
N ILE A 339 -9.59 -4.83 -8.73
CA ILE A 339 -8.75 -4.64 -9.93
C ILE A 339 -9.45 -5.36 -11.08
N ALA A 340 -10.08 -4.61 -11.96
CA ALA A 340 -10.86 -5.18 -13.06
C ALA A 340 -11.18 -4.13 -14.14
N ARG A 341 -11.71 -4.58 -15.26
CA ARG A 341 -12.50 -3.71 -16.14
C ARG A 341 -13.84 -3.39 -15.46
N HIS A 342 -14.31 -2.16 -15.62
CA HIS A 342 -15.57 -1.71 -15.05
C HIS A 342 -16.73 -2.51 -15.65
N PRO A 343 -17.62 -3.14 -14.84
CA PRO A 343 -18.64 -4.05 -15.37
C PRO A 343 -19.65 -3.41 -16.34
N GLY A 344 -19.86 -2.10 -16.25
CA GLY A 344 -20.74 -1.34 -17.13
C GLY A 344 -20.04 -0.56 -18.25
N HIS A 345 -18.69 -0.52 -18.25
CA HIS A 345 -17.92 0.31 -19.19
C HIS A 345 -16.60 -0.38 -19.54
N GLU A 346 -16.58 -1.11 -20.64
CA GLU A 346 -15.42 -1.90 -21.05
C GLU A 346 -14.13 -1.10 -21.25
N GLN A 347 -14.24 0.18 -21.59
CA GLN A 347 -13.12 1.11 -21.78
C GLN A 347 -12.58 1.67 -20.47
N VAL A 348 -13.11 1.26 -19.32
CA VAL A 348 -12.67 1.74 -18.00
C VAL A 348 -12.08 0.61 -17.19
N VAL A 349 -10.86 0.80 -16.68
CA VAL A 349 -10.18 -0.09 -15.76
C VAL A 349 -10.14 0.57 -14.38
N VAL A 350 -10.42 -0.20 -13.33
CA VAL A 350 -10.40 0.27 -11.95
C VAL A 350 -9.35 -0.47 -11.12
N ALA A 351 -8.64 0.27 -10.26
CA ALA A 351 -7.70 -0.29 -9.29
C ALA A 351 -7.83 0.48 -7.96
N CYS A 352 -8.59 -0.07 -7.02
CA CYS A 352 -8.94 0.61 -5.76
C CYS A 352 -9.22 -0.38 -4.62
N GLY A 353 -9.59 0.11 -3.44
CA GLY A 353 -9.98 -0.74 -2.31
C GLY A 353 -8.84 -1.61 -1.81
N PHE A 354 -7.64 -1.06 -1.65
CA PHE A 354 -6.45 -1.84 -1.26
C PHE A 354 -6.35 -2.17 0.23
N SER A 355 -7.34 -1.81 1.02
CA SER A 355 -7.63 -2.26 2.40
C SER A 355 -6.42 -2.28 3.34
N GLY A 356 -5.54 -1.27 3.22
CA GLY A 356 -4.37 -1.10 4.08
C GLY A 356 -3.15 -1.99 3.77
N HIS A 357 -3.23 -2.88 2.77
CA HIS A 357 -2.13 -3.81 2.50
C HIS A 357 -1.63 -3.87 1.04
N GLY A 358 -2.05 -2.91 0.18
CA GLY A 358 -1.79 -2.96 -1.27
C GLY A 358 -0.41 -2.47 -1.73
N PHE A 359 0.31 -1.64 -0.97
CA PHE A 359 1.45 -0.88 -1.52
C PHE A 359 2.56 -1.76 -2.13
N LYS A 360 2.86 -2.90 -1.52
CA LYS A 360 3.86 -3.86 -2.04
C LYS A 360 3.57 -4.39 -3.44
N PHE A 361 2.31 -4.28 -3.89
CA PHE A 361 1.86 -4.71 -5.22
C PHE A 361 1.96 -3.61 -6.30
N VAL A 362 2.38 -2.39 -5.96
CA VAL A 362 2.41 -1.25 -6.87
C VAL A 362 2.94 -1.59 -8.27
N PRO A 363 4.13 -2.19 -8.46
CA PRO A 363 4.66 -2.40 -9.79
C PRO A 363 3.88 -3.45 -10.59
N VAL A 364 3.37 -4.51 -9.96
CA VAL A 364 2.56 -5.52 -10.64
C VAL A 364 1.14 -5.03 -10.92
N VAL A 365 0.56 -4.19 -10.07
CA VAL A 365 -0.73 -3.54 -10.35
C VAL A 365 -0.60 -2.60 -11.55
N GLY A 366 0.51 -1.86 -11.67
CA GLY A 366 0.79 -1.06 -12.87
C GLY A 366 0.85 -1.92 -14.14
N GLU A 367 1.50 -3.11 -14.08
CA GLU A 367 1.53 -4.07 -15.19
C GLU A 367 0.12 -4.59 -15.52
N ILE A 368 -0.67 -4.98 -14.50
CA ILE A 368 -2.04 -5.48 -14.67
C ILE A 368 -2.96 -4.42 -15.30
N VAL A 369 -2.92 -3.17 -14.80
CA VAL A 369 -3.74 -2.09 -15.35
C VAL A 369 -3.37 -1.84 -16.81
N ALA A 370 -2.07 -1.82 -17.13
CA ALA A 370 -1.63 -1.67 -18.52
C ALA A 370 -2.11 -2.84 -19.40
N ASP A 371 -2.06 -4.08 -18.92
CA ASP A 371 -2.58 -5.25 -19.66
C ASP A 371 -4.08 -5.12 -19.92
N LEU A 372 -4.87 -4.76 -18.89
CA LEU A 372 -6.32 -4.61 -19.01
C LEU A 372 -6.72 -3.48 -19.98
N VAL A 373 -5.96 -2.37 -20.00
CA VAL A 373 -6.18 -1.25 -20.92
C VAL A 373 -5.84 -1.63 -22.35
N THR A 374 -4.70 -2.30 -22.59
CA THR A 374 -4.22 -2.55 -23.96
C THR A 374 -4.76 -3.84 -24.56
N GLU A 375 -4.98 -4.87 -23.76
CA GLU A 375 -5.33 -6.22 -24.23
C GLU A 375 -6.71 -6.68 -23.73
N GLY A 376 -7.36 -5.92 -22.84
CA GLY A 376 -8.63 -6.29 -22.22
C GLY A 376 -8.53 -7.45 -21.22
N ARG A 377 -7.34 -8.02 -21.02
CA ARG A 377 -7.07 -9.15 -20.13
C ARG A 377 -5.63 -9.08 -19.62
N THR A 378 -5.34 -9.82 -18.56
CA THR A 378 -3.99 -10.02 -18.04
C THR A 378 -3.72 -11.49 -17.79
N LYS A 379 -2.45 -11.88 -17.80
CA LYS A 379 -2.00 -13.23 -17.42
C LYS A 379 -2.00 -13.46 -15.91
N HIS A 380 -2.10 -12.38 -15.12
CA HIS A 380 -2.06 -12.45 -13.68
C HIS A 380 -3.39 -12.95 -13.09
N PRO A 381 -3.38 -13.73 -11.99
CA PRO A 381 -4.59 -14.26 -11.37
C PRO A 381 -5.32 -13.15 -10.57
N ILE A 382 -6.19 -12.40 -11.23
CA ILE A 382 -6.96 -11.31 -10.61
C ILE A 382 -8.42 -11.65 -10.31
N GLY A 383 -8.83 -12.91 -10.47
CA GLY A 383 -10.23 -13.31 -10.27
C GLY A 383 -10.78 -12.99 -8.87
N LEU A 384 -9.93 -13.03 -7.84
CA LEU A 384 -10.28 -12.62 -6.47
C LEU A 384 -10.68 -11.12 -6.39
N PHE A 385 -10.24 -10.29 -7.33
CA PHE A 385 -10.40 -8.83 -7.31
C PHE A 385 -11.55 -8.34 -8.19
N ASP A 386 -12.33 -9.26 -8.75
CA ASP A 386 -13.48 -8.92 -9.59
C ASP A 386 -14.58 -8.25 -8.73
N PRO A 387 -15.04 -7.03 -9.07
CA PRO A 387 -16.12 -6.34 -8.36
C PRO A 387 -17.47 -7.10 -8.39
N ALA A 388 -17.67 -8.02 -9.33
CA ALA A 388 -18.87 -8.85 -9.39
C ALA A 388 -19.11 -9.69 -8.12
N ARG A 389 -18.08 -9.90 -7.28
CA ARG A 389 -18.21 -10.58 -5.99
C ARG A 389 -19.09 -9.82 -4.98
N PHE A 390 -19.33 -8.53 -5.20
CA PHE A 390 -20.23 -7.68 -4.40
C PHE A 390 -21.64 -7.55 -5.01
N GLY A 391 -21.98 -8.31 -6.05
CA GLY A 391 -23.28 -8.23 -6.75
C GLY A 391 -24.48 -8.55 -5.85
N PRO A 392 -25.70 -8.17 -6.28
CA PRO A 392 -26.91 -8.37 -5.48
C PRO A 392 -27.12 -9.87 -5.17
N GLY A 393 -27.19 -10.20 -3.88
CA GLY A 393 -27.44 -11.57 -3.37
C GLY A 393 -26.22 -12.31 -2.84
N ARG A 394 -25.02 -11.74 -2.86
CA ARG A 394 -23.88 -12.31 -2.15
C ARG A 394 -23.62 -11.50 -0.87
N SER A 395 -24.00 -12.09 0.26
CA SER A 395 -23.58 -11.63 1.59
C SER A 395 -22.04 -11.61 1.61
N ALA A 396 -21.43 -10.51 2.04
CA ALA A 396 -20.02 -10.49 2.37
C ALA A 396 -19.76 -11.64 3.36
N LEU A 397 -18.99 -12.63 2.94
CA LEU A 397 -18.50 -13.66 3.86
C LEU A 397 -17.63 -12.93 4.89
N ARG A 398 -18.02 -13.06 6.15
CA ARG A 398 -17.32 -12.50 7.32
C ARG A 398 -16.01 -13.24 7.57
#